data_6abfb56ee3a5d3347f9d675f2d4ee3a2
#
_entry.id   6abfb56ee3a5d3347f9d675f2d4ee3a2
#
_cell.length_a   1.000
_cell.length_b   1.000
_cell.length_c   1.000
_cell.angle_alpha   90.00
_cell.angle_beta   90.00
_cell.angle_gamma   90.00
#
_symmetry.space_group_name_H-M   'P 1'
#
loop_
_entity.id
_entity.type
_entity.pdbx_description
1 polymer ?
#
loop_
_entity_poly.entity_id
_entity_poly.type
_entity_poly.pdbx_seq_one_letter_code
_entity_poly.pdbx_strand_id
1 'polypeptide(L)' 'MNYLVMECHPGYAVLLDEEGRFLKAANLRYEIGQTVYDPVLMKETPERQRHTAWW' A
#
# COMPACT_ATOMS: atom_id res chain seq x y z
N MET A 1 -7.31 2.96 -11.88
CA MET A 1 -7.18 1.73 -11.09
C MET A 1 -7.43 2.03 -9.63
N ASN A 2 -8.20 1.21 -8.97
CA ASN A 2 -8.55 1.43 -7.56
C ASN A 2 -7.63 0.66 -6.63
N TYR A 3 -7.28 1.28 -5.51
CA TYR A 3 -6.42 0.68 -4.50
C TYR A 3 -7.15 0.75 -3.16
N LEU A 4 -7.00 -0.30 -2.36
CA LEU A 4 -7.57 -0.35 -1.01
C LEU A 4 -6.47 -0.09 0.00
N VAL A 5 -6.71 0.85 0.92
CA VAL A 5 -5.73 1.17 1.95
C VAL A 5 -5.78 0.09 3.03
N MET A 6 -4.69 -0.64 3.18
CA MET A 6 -4.58 -1.74 4.13
C MET A 6 -3.90 -1.33 5.43
N GLU A 7 -2.92 -0.45 5.35
CA GLU A 7 -2.18 0.03 6.52
C GLU A 7 -1.80 1.48 6.32
N CYS A 8 -1.77 2.25 7.40
CA CYS A 8 -1.33 3.64 7.39
C CYS A 8 -0.19 3.81 8.39
N HIS A 9 0.91 4.39 7.92
CA HIS A 9 2.09 4.67 8.73
C HIS A 9 2.51 6.12 8.52
N PRO A 10 3.28 6.70 9.44
CA PRO A 10 3.84 8.02 9.18
C PRO A 10 4.68 7.98 7.91
N GLY A 11 4.33 8.80 6.95
CA GLY A 11 5.09 8.92 5.72
C GLY A 11 4.71 7.97 4.60
N TYR A 12 4.01 6.86 4.89
CA TYR A 12 3.60 5.97 3.82
C TYR A 12 2.36 5.17 4.20
N ALA A 13 1.73 4.59 3.20
CA ALA A 13 0.60 3.68 3.39
C ALA A 13 0.82 2.45 2.54
N VAL A 14 0.26 1.31 2.98
CA VAL A 14 0.31 0.07 2.23
C VAL A 14 -1.04 -0.12 1.57
N LEU A 15 -1.04 -0.28 0.25
CA LEU A 15 -2.24 -0.41 -0.55
C LEU A 15 -2.30 -1.80 -1.18
N LEU A 16 -3.51 -2.25 -1.44
CA LEU A 16 -3.75 -3.50 -2.15
C LEU A 16 -4.38 -3.15 -3.49
N ASP A 17 -3.77 -3.58 -4.59
CA ASP A 17 -4.32 -3.28 -5.92
C ASP A 17 -5.35 -4.33 -6.34
N GLU A 18 -5.92 -4.14 -7.53
CA GLU A 18 -6.97 -5.02 -8.02
C GLU A 18 -6.46 -6.41 -8.39
N GLU A 19 -5.17 -6.58 -8.48
CA GLU A 19 -4.56 -7.86 -8.79
C GLU A 19 -4.08 -8.59 -7.54
N GLY A 20 -4.33 -8.03 -6.37
CA GLY A 20 -3.94 -8.66 -5.12
C GLY A 20 -2.51 -8.38 -4.68
N ARG A 21 -1.86 -7.39 -5.27
CA ARG A 21 -0.48 -7.05 -4.90
C ARG A 21 -0.48 -5.91 -3.88
N PHE A 22 0.45 -6.00 -2.93
CA PHE A 22 0.65 -4.93 -1.97
C PHE A 22 1.65 -3.91 -2.52
N LEU A 23 1.30 -2.64 -2.40
CA LEU A 23 2.11 -1.55 -2.90
C LEU A 23 2.28 -0.52 -1.80
N LYS A 24 3.40 0.20 -1.85
CA LYS A 24 3.70 1.25 -0.89
C LYS A 24 3.47 2.60 -1.56
N ALA A 25 2.76 3.48 -0.88
CA ALA A 25 2.43 4.80 -1.43
C ALA A 25 2.64 5.87 -0.38
N ALA A 26 2.82 7.11 -0.82
CA ALA A 26 2.86 8.24 0.08
C ALA A 26 1.54 8.35 0.83
N ASN A 27 1.61 8.53 2.15
CA ASN A 27 0.40 8.64 2.94
C ASN A 27 -0.12 10.07 2.91
N LEU A 28 -1.19 10.29 2.18
CA LEU A 28 -1.84 11.59 2.05
C LEU A 28 -3.07 11.65 2.95
N ARG A 29 -2.90 11.25 4.21
CA ARG A 29 -3.96 11.22 5.22
C ARG A 29 -5.05 10.20 4.88
N TYR A 30 -4.61 9.07 4.37
CA TYR A 30 -5.53 7.98 4.08
C TYR A 30 -5.99 7.30 5.36
N GLU A 31 -7.14 6.63 5.28
CA GLU A 31 -7.66 5.82 6.37
C GLU A 31 -7.71 4.36 5.93
N ILE A 32 -7.52 3.46 6.86
CA ILE A 32 -7.60 2.03 6.56
C ILE A 32 -9.00 1.71 6.05
N GLY A 33 -9.06 0.98 4.93
CA GLY A 33 -10.33 0.65 4.29
C GLY A 33 -10.78 1.64 3.23
N GLN A 34 -10.08 2.76 3.10
CA GLN A 34 -10.40 3.76 2.09
C GLN A 34 -9.98 3.25 0.71
N THR A 35 -10.73 3.65 -0.32
CA THR A 35 -10.36 3.38 -1.70
C THR A 35 -9.67 4.61 -2.28
N VAL A 36 -8.51 4.39 -2.91
CA VAL A 36 -7.72 5.47 -3.52
C VAL A 36 -7.60 5.19 -5.01
N TYR A 37 -7.83 6.20 -5.83
CA TYR A 37 -7.83 5.99 -7.27
C TYR A 37 -6.45 6.17 -7.90
N ASP A 38 -5.72 7.17 -7.58
CA ASP A 38 -4.46 7.47 -8.27
C ASP A 38 -3.38 7.84 -7.27
N PRO A 39 -2.90 6.88 -6.45
CA PRO A 39 -1.95 7.18 -5.39
C PRO A 39 -0.57 7.50 -5.93
N VAL A 40 0.21 8.18 -5.10
CA VAL A 40 1.63 8.41 -5.40
C VAL A 40 2.40 7.19 -4.91
N LEU A 41 2.72 6.29 -5.81
CA LEU A 41 3.38 5.04 -5.46
C LEU A 41 4.86 5.25 -5.18
N MET A 42 5.37 4.52 -4.19
CA MET A 42 6.79 4.50 -3.86
C MET A 42 7.42 3.28 -4.49
N LYS A 43 8.72 3.33 -4.73
CA LYS A 43 9.40 2.24 -5.41
C LYS A 43 9.70 1.04 -4.52
N GLU A 44 9.72 1.24 -3.22
CA GLU A 44 10.09 0.17 -2.30
C GLU A 44 8.96 -0.83 -2.10
N THR A 45 9.34 -2.10 -1.96
CA THR A 45 8.40 -3.15 -1.64
C THR A 45 8.02 -3.07 -0.17
N PRO A 46 6.73 -3.22 0.18
CA PRO A 46 6.33 -3.26 1.59
C PRO A 46 7.06 -4.37 2.34
N GLU A 47 7.40 -4.11 3.59
CA GLU A 47 8.10 -5.09 4.41
C GLU A 47 7.30 -6.37 4.56
N ARG A 48 5.99 -6.29 4.60
CA ARG A 48 5.14 -7.47 4.71
C ARG A 48 5.41 -8.45 3.59
N GLN A 49 5.61 -7.98 2.36
CA GLN A 49 5.92 -8.85 1.25
C GLN A 49 7.30 -9.47 1.37
N ARG A 50 8.26 -8.70 1.87
CA ARG A 50 9.60 -9.23 2.07
C ARG A 50 9.62 -10.32 3.12
N HIS A 51 8.82 -10.17 4.16
CA HIS A 51 8.75 -11.19 5.21
C HIS A 51 8.20 -12.51 4.70
N THR A 52 7.28 -12.46 3.76
CA THR A 52 6.70 -13.69 3.24
C THR A 52 7.60 -14.37 2.23
N ALA A 53 8.67 -13.73 1.79
CA ALA A 53 9.50 -14.26 0.72
C ALA A 53 10.55 -15.24 1.18
N TRP A 54 10.81 -15.38 2.48
CA TRP A 54 11.96 -16.15 2.91
C TRP A 54 11.62 -17.43 3.67
N TRP A 55 10.40 -17.82 3.71
CA TRP A 55 10.08 -19.15 4.15
C TRP A 55 9.34 -19.91 3.03
#